data_0026e7292cb12c1f4d700d9226552a46
#
_entry.id   0026e7292cb12c1f4d700d9226552a46
#
_cell.length_a   1.000
_cell.length_b   1.000
_cell.length_c   1.000
_cell.angle_alpha   90.00
_cell.angle_beta   90.00
_cell.angle_gamma   90.00
#
_symmetry.space_group_name_H-M   'P 1'
#
loop_
_entity.id
_entity.type
_entity.pdbx_description
1 polymer ?
#
loop_
_entity_poly.entity_id
_entity_poly.type
_entity_poly.pdbx_seq_one_letter_code
_entity_poly.pdbx_strand_id
1 'polypeptide(L)'
;MLPKSLIRLLIANAVSGVSQGIMMVAVPWYFSNHLKKSEWFGVIYAGATLATLFWSLYAGTLIDKHSRKKIFLWINASGFFFQGFLALAGSIYGDMPWMAASAFVYTMFTFNIHFPSLYAFAQEVSAKQDYARVNSWLEITHQSMSVVSGGIAAILIGGITRGSLLFEVFGVEIVPRPLHEIIALDALTYLLAWMIVQTIEYVPEQERLAEKGSVLERFKQGVRFLLENPGVRTFGWASYVIFILLLIEVHQLLPVYVDRHLQSNGNVYALSEMIYAVGALAAGLWMRKTLKFFHPVKTIMVMMIFTAFLFAGCFVMKSEWYILLFSVLIGVTNAGTRILRVTWLFEHVPNRVIGRVNSVFNAFNILSRTLLGLIFSLKFFNSGGNIRYAYLICGVILLIASVVLLVNMKKIQATTEKA
;
A
#
# COMPACT_ATOMS: atom_id res chain seq x y z
N MET A 1 27.04 14.96 2.24
CA MET A 1 25.85 15.17 3.09
C MET A 1 24.62 15.29 2.18
N LEU A 2 23.41 14.97 2.67
CA LEU A 2 22.17 15.22 1.90
C LEU A 2 21.89 16.72 1.83
N PRO A 3 21.30 17.24 0.72
CA PRO A 3 20.85 18.63 0.63
C PRO A 3 19.83 18.96 1.73
N LYS A 4 19.92 20.17 2.31
CA LYS A 4 18.97 20.63 3.37
C LYS A 4 17.51 20.54 2.91
N SER A 5 17.22 20.89 1.64
CA SER A 5 15.89 20.80 1.03
C SER A 5 15.36 19.36 1.01
N LEU A 6 16.22 18.37 0.69
CA LEU A 6 15.85 16.97 0.72
C LEU A 6 15.57 16.48 2.16
N ILE A 7 16.38 16.85 3.13
CA ILE A 7 16.16 16.49 4.53
C ILE A 7 14.80 17.03 5.02
N ARG A 8 14.49 18.31 4.73
CA ARG A 8 13.19 18.91 5.08
C ARG A 8 12.03 18.19 4.39
N LEU A 9 12.20 17.79 3.13
CA LEU A 9 11.19 17.03 2.38
C LEU A 9 10.95 15.66 3.02
N LEU A 10 12.02 14.93 3.39
CA LEU A 10 11.91 13.63 4.06
C LEU A 10 11.24 13.74 5.44
N ILE A 11 11.53 14.80 6.21
CA ILE A 11 10.88 15.05 7.50
C ILE A 11 9.39 15.36 7.29
N ALA A 12 9.04 16.25 6.36
CA ALA A 12 7.65 16.57 6.06
C ALA A 12 6.87 15.32 5.63
N ASN A 13 7.48 14.49 4.77
CA ASN A 13 6.90 13.21 4.34
C ASN A 13 6.73 12.23 5.51
N ALA A 14 7.71 12.14 6.41
CA ALA A 14 7.63 11.25 7.57
C ALA A 14 6.50 11.68 8.52
N VAL A 15 6.37 12.97 8.80
CA VAL A 15 5.34 13.50 9.70
C VAL A 15 3.93 13.22 9.16
N SER A 16 3.62 13.58 7.91
CA SER A 16 2.30 13.31 7.33
C SER A 16 2.08 11.82 7.00
N GLY A 17 3.12 11.12 6.56
CA GLY A 17 3.03 9.73 6.16
C GLY A 17 2.76 8.75 7.32
N VAL A 18 3.29 9.03 8.52
CA VAL A 18 2.98 8.22 9.72
C VAL A 18 1.49 8.32 10.03
N SER A 19 0.92 9.52 10.03
CA SER A 19 -0.49 9.70 10.36
C SER A 19 -1.42 9.13 9.28
N GLN A 20 -1.09 9.31 8.00
CA GLN A 20 -1.79 8.63 6.90
C GLN A 20 -1.80 7.11 7.08
N GLY A 21 -0.67 6.52 7.48
CA GLY A 21 -0.58 5.09 7.79
C GLY A 21 -1.49 4.69 8.96
N ILE A 22 -1.56 5.50 10.01
CA ILE A 22 -2.49 5.28 11.15
C ILE A 22 -3.94 5.30 10.65
N MET A 23 -4.33 6.26 9.80
CA MET A 23 -5.67 6.35 9.22
C MET A 23 -6.05 5.11 8.40
N MET A 24 -5.10 4.58 7.61
CA MET A 24 -5.31 3.37 6.80
C MET A 24 -5.54 2.11 7.66
N VAL A 25 -5.14 2.10 8.92
CA VAL A 25 -5.38 1.04 9.90
C VAL A 25 -6.64 1.34 10.74
N ALA A 26 -6.79 2.57 11.23
CA ALA A 26 -7.85 2.94 12.16
C ALA A 26 -9.26 2.85 11.54
N VAL A 27 -9.43 3.29 10.29
CA VAL A 27 -10.75 3.31 9.66
C VAL A 27 -11.30 1.89 9.35
N PRO A 28 -10.54 0.96 8.73
CA PRO A 28 -11.01 -0.43 8.58
C PRO A 28 -11.39 -1.08 9.91
N TRP A 29 -10.59 -0.85 10.96
CA TRP A 29 -10.89 -1.33 12.29
C TRP A 29 -12.17 -0.74 12.86
N TYR A 30 -12.38 0.56 12.72
CA TYR A 30 -13.61 1.23 13.16
C TYR A 30 -14.86 0.61 12.51
N PHE A 31 -14.83 0.34 11.21
CA PHE A 31 -15.95 -0.32 10.52
C PHE A 31 -16.15 -1.78 10.96
N SER A 32 -15.06 -2.52 11.21
CA SER A 32 -15.15 -3.91 11.64
C SER A 32 -15.58 -4.03 13.10
N ASN A 33 -14.88 -3.34 13.99
CA ASN A 33 -15.03 -3.52 15.43
C ASN A 33 -16.13 -2.65 16.05
N HIS A 34 -16.12 -1.33 15.80
CA HIS A 34 -17.10 -0.41 16.40
C HIS A 34 -18.46 -0.47 15.71
N LEU A 35 -18.49 -0.34 14.39
CA LEU A 35 -19.74 -0.32 13.65
C LEU A 35 -20.30 -1.72 13.38
N LYS A 36 -19.47 -2.77 13.41
CA LYS A 36 -19.83 -4.14 12.99
C LYS A 36 -20.41 -4.20 11.57
N LYS A 37 -19.96 -3.27 10.69
CA LYS A 37 -20.40 -3.09 9.29
C LYS A 37 -19.24 -3.17 8.33
N SER A 38 -18.41 -4.21 8.47
CA SER A 38 -17.24 -4.45 7.61
C SER A 38 -17.61 -4.63 6.14
N GLU A 39 -18.82 -5.13 5.85
CA GLU A 39 -19.35 -5.23 4.49
C GLU A 39 -19.48 -3.86 3.82
N TRP A 40 -19.85 -2.82 4.56
CA TRP A 40 -19.93 -1.45 4.04
C TRP A 40 -18.54 -0.91 3.72
N PHE A 41 -17.58 -1.16 4.61
CA PHE A 41 -16.20 -0.75 4.35
C PHE A 41 -15.64 -1.41 3.09
N GLY A 42 -15.90 -2.70 2.88
CA GLY A 42 -15.47 -3.40 1.67
C GLY A 42 -16.03 -2.78 0.38
N VAL A 43 -17.31 -2.36 0.38
CA VAL A 43 -17.91 -1.64 -0.76
C VAL A 43 -17.26 -0.27 -0.95
N ILE A 44 -17.04 0.48 0.14
CA ILE A 44 -16.36 1.79 0.10
C ILE A 44 -14.93 1.63 -0.44
N TYR A 45 -14.19 0.64 0.07
CA TYR A 45 -12.83 0.33 -0.38
C TYR A 45 -12.78 -0.03 -1.88
N ALA A 46 -13.70 -0.89 -2.33
CA ALA A 46 -13.80 -1.27 -3.74
C ALA A 46 -14.14 -0.07 -4.63
N GLY A 47 -15.11 0.74 -4.24
CA GLY A 47 -15.50 1.96 -4.97
C GLY A 47 -14.38 3.00 -5.01
N ALA A 48 -13.73 3.27 -3.87
CA ALA A 48 -12.57 4.16 -3.79
C ALA A 48 -11.41 3.64 -4.65
N THR A 49 -11.13 2.33 -4.59
CA THR A 49 -10.10 1.69 -5.43
C THR A 49 -10.39 1.87 -6.91
N LEU A 50 -11.63 1.63 -7.35
CA LEU A 50 -12.03 1.85 -8.75
C LEU A 50 -11.87 3.33 -9.16
N ALA A 51 -12.28 4.24 -8.30
CA ALA A 51 -12.16 5.68 -8.55
C ALA A 51 -10.69 6.13 -8.70
N THR A 52 -9.74 5.45 -8.03
CA THR A 52 -8.31 5.77 -8.19
C THR A 52 -7.80 5.53 -9.62
N LEU A 53 -8.46 4.69 -10.42
CA LEU A 53 -8.12 4.50 -11.83
C LEU A 53 -8.24 5.82 -12.62
N PHE A 54 -9.34 6.54 -12.41
CA PHE A 54 -9.58 7.84 -13.05
C PHE A 54 -8.78 8.95 -12.36
N TRP A 55 -8.71 8.89 -11.04
CA TRP A 55 -7.98 9.87 -10.24
C TRP A 55 -6.49 9.91 -10.56
N SER A 56 -5.85 8.77 -10.77
CA SER A 56 -4.43 8.71 -11.11
C SER A 56 -4.09 9.39 -12.44
N LEU A 57 -5.02 9.38 -13.41
CA LEU A 57 -4.88 10.09 -14.69
C LEU A 57 -4.90 11.61 -14.48
N TYR A 58 -5.84 12.08 -13.64
CA TYR A 58 -5.94 13.51 -13.29
C TYR A 58 -4.73 13.95 -12.47
N ALA A 59 -4.33 13.14 -11.48
CA ALA A 59 -3.17 13.38 -10.64
C ALA A 59 -1.89 13.58 -11.46
N GLY A 60 -1.64 12.71 -12.46
CA GLY A 60 -0.51 12.84 -13.36
C GLY A 60 -0.49 14.20 -14.08
N THR A 61 -1.66 14.64 -14.58
CA THR A 61 -1.79 15.94 -15.25
C THR A 61 -1.51 17.11 -14.30
N LEU A 62 -1.99 17.03 -13.05
CA LEU A 62 -1.69 18.06 -12.03
C LEU A 62 -0.19 18.12 -11.74
N ILE A 63 0.43 16.96 -11.59
CA ILE A 63 1.86 16.83 -11.32
C ILE A 63 2.67 17.44 -12.47
N ASP A 64 2.27 17.29 -13.71
CA ASP A 64 3.00 17.85 -14.86
C ASP A 64 2.82 19.35 -15.02
N LYS A 65 1.64 19.90 -14.69
CA LYS A 65 1.30 21.30 -14.86
C LYS A 65 1.85 22.23 -13.76
N HIS A 66 2.07 21.70 -12.56
CA HIS A 66 2.41 22.53 -11.40
C HIS A 66 3.76 22.14 -10.79
N SER A 67 4.42 23.12 -10.15
CA SER A 67 5.65 22.85 -9.42
C SER A 67 5.41 21.88 -8.26
N ARG A 68 6.34 20.99 -8.00
CA ARG A 68 6.22 19.95 -6.97
C ARG A 68 5.95 20.51 -5.59
N LYS A 69 6.62 21.61 -5.24
CA LYS A 69 6.38 22.33 -3.98
C LYS A 69 4.93 22.80 -3.86
N LYS A 70 4.34 23.39 -4.92
CA LYS A 70 2.93 23.82 -4.91
C LYS A 70 1.97 22.66 -4.69
N ILE A 71 2.21 21.51 -5.33
CA ILE A 71 1.40 20.31 -5.16
C ILE A 71 1.44 19.86 -3.71
N PHE A 72 2.63 19.77 -3.11
CA PHE A 72 2.78 19.39 -1.70
C PHE A 72 2.06 20.37 -0.76
N LEU A 73 2.16 21.68 -1.02
CA LEU A 73 1.46 22.68 -0.24
C LEU A 73 -0.06 22.54 -0.36
N TRP A 74 -0.60 22.28 -1.55
CA TRP A 74 -2.04 22.07 -1.74
C TRP A 74 -2.54 20.79 -1.07
N ILE A 75 -1.82 19.68 -1.21
CA ILE A 75 -2.18 18.40 -0.57
C ILE A 75 -2.22 18.60 0.95
N ASN A 76 -1.19 19.21 1.53
CA ASN A 76 -1.13 19.37 2.97
C ASN A 76 -2.14 20.41 3.47
N ALA A 77 -2.36 21.52 2.77
CA ALA A 77 -3.38 22.49 3.14
C ALA A 77 -4.80 21.88 3.06
N SER A 78 -5.14 21.21 1.94
CA SER A 78 -6.45 20.57 1.80
C SER A 78 -6.64 19.46 2.82
N GLY A 79 -5.58 18.71 3.17
CA GLY A 79 -5.60 17.69 4.22
C GLY A 79 -5.91 18.29 5.59
N PHE A 80 -5.23 19.36 5.97
CA PHE A 80 -5.50 20.06 7.22
C PHE A 80 -6.96 20.52 7.33
N PHE A 81 -7.48 21.21 6.31
CA PHE A 81 -8.86 21.72 6.36
C PHE A 81 -9.90 20.60 6.31
N PHE A 82 -9.72 19.62 5.43
CA PHE A 82 -10.69 18.54 5.25
C PHE A 82 -10.73 17.60 6.46
N GLN A 83 -9.59 17.08 6.90
CA GLN A 83 -9.51 16.21 8.08
C GLN A 83 -9.86 16.99 9.36
N GLY A 84 -9.44 18.25 9.47
CA GLY A 84 -9.81 19.13 10.58
C GLY A 84 -11.33 19.35 10.68
N PHE A 85 -12.00 19.54 9.54
CA PHE A 85 -13.46 19.62 9.49
C PHE A 85 -14.12 18.31 9.96
N LEU A 86 -13.66 17.16 9.50
CA LEU A 86 -14.18 15.86 9.92
C LEU A 86 -13.93 15.61 11.41
N ALA A 87 -12.75 15.96 11.91
CA ALA A 87 -12.42 15.83 13.33
C ALA A 87 -13.32 16.72 14.21
N LEU A 88 -13.53 17.97 13.80
CA LEU A 88 -14.44 18.88 14.51
C LEU A 88 -15.89 18.38 14.48
N ALA A 89 -16.37 17.90 13.33
CA ALA A 89 -17.69 17.32 13.24
C ALA A 89 -17.83 16.09 14.18
N GLY A 90 -16.80 15.23 14.25
CA GLY A 90 -16.77 14.08 15.14
C GLY A 90 -16.76 14.43 16.62
N SER A 91 -16.06 15.49 16.99
CA SER A 91 -16.05 15.95 18.38
C SER A 91 -17.41 16.52 18.84
N ILE A 92 -18.23 17.05 17.91
CA ILE A 92 -19.54 17.64 18.22
C ILE A 92 -20.65 16.59 18.14
N TYR A 93 -20.64 15.77 17.09
CA TYR A 93 -21.76 14.84 16.78
C TYR A 93 -21.42 13.37 17.09
N GLY A 94 -20.22 13.06 17.56
CA GLY A 94 -19.70 11.70 17.68
C GLY A 94 -19.18 11.14 16.35
N ASP A 95 -18.51 10.01 16.43
CA ASP A 95 -17.94 9.33 15.26
C ASP A 95 -19.05 8.73 14.38
N MET A 96 -19.11 9.16 13.11
CA MET A 96 -20.12 8.70 12.16
C MET A 96 -19.52 7.93 10.99
N PRO A 97 -20.22 6.93 10.41
CA PRO A 97 -19.70 6.12 9.31
C PRO A 97 -19.25 6.93 8.09
N TRP A 98 -19.99 7.98 7.73
CA TRP A 98 -19.65 8.83 6.58
C TRP A 98 -18.37 9.62 6.78
N MET A 99 -18.06 10.01 8.03
CA MET A 99 -16.81 10.71 8.37
C MET A 99 -15.61 9.78 8.21
N ALA A 100 -15.71 8.57 8.76
CA ALA A 100 -14.70 7.55 8.61
C ALA A 100 -14.45 7.20 7.14
N ALA A 101 -15.53 6.99 6.38
CA ALA A 101 -15.45 6.73 4.94
C ALA A 101 -14.79 7.87 4.17
N SER A 102 -15.19 9.12 4.44
CA SER A 102 -14.64 10.31 3.77
C SER A 102 -13.16 10.51 4.09
N ALA A 103 -12.76 10.33 5.35
CA ALA A 103 -11.37 10.41 5.78
C ALA A 103 -10.50 9.37 5.06
N PHE A 104 -10.96 8.13 4.98
CA PHE A 104 -10.27 7.04 4.29
C PHE A 104 -10.13 7.30 2.79
N VAL A 105 -11.22 7.67 2.10
CA VAL A 105 -11.23 7.96 0.66
C VAL A 105 -10.30 9.13 0.35
N TYR A 106 -10.35 10.19 1.17
CA TYR A 106 -9.44 11.33 1.04
C TYR A 106 -7.98 10.88 1.15
N THR A 107 -7.64 10.09 2.17
CA THR A 107 -6.29 9.55 2.37
C THR A 107 -5.84 8.71 1.18
N MET A 108 -6.69 7.82 0.64
CA MET A 108 -6.39 7.02 -0.55
C MET A 108 -6.10 7.90 -1.79
N PHE A 109 -6.89 8.93 -2.01
CA PHE A 109 -6.72 9.80 -3.17
C PHE A 109 -5.48 10.68 -3.04
N THR A 110 -5.23 11.20 -1.86
CA THR A 110 -4.03 11.98 -1.55
C THR A 110 -2.77 11.15 -1.76
N PHE A 111 -2.76 9.89 -1.32
CA PHE A 111 -1.66 8.95 -1.49
C PHE A 111 -1.25 8.77 -2.96
N ASN A 112 -2.23 8.72 -3.87
CA ASN A 112 -1.98 8.56 -5.32
C ASN A 112 -1.34 9.78 -5.99
N ILE A 113 -1.43 10.99 -5.40
CA ILE A 113 -0.70 12.19 -5.87
C ILE A 113 0.61 12.35 -5.11
N HIS A 114 0.58 12.07 -3.80
CA HIS A 114 1.69 12.33 -2.89
C HIS A 114 2.96 11.59 -3.32
N PHE A 115 2.88 10.27 -3.51
CA PHE A 115 4.06 9.45 -3.81
C PHE A 115 4.73 9.79 -5.15
N PRO A 116 4.03 9.87 -6.30
CA PRO A 116 4.67 10.30 -7.54
C PRO A 116 5.28 11.70 -7.43
N SER A 117 4.60 12.64 -6.74
CA SER A 117 5.11 13.97 -6.50
C SER A 117 6.35 13.98 -5.60
N LEU A 118 6.38 13.11 -4.57
CA LEU A 118 7.51 12.97 -3.65
C LEU A 118 8.79 12.56 -4.37
N TYR A 119 8.71 11.50 -5.18
CA TYR A 119 9.87 11.05 -5.97
C TYR A 119 10.35 12.14 -6.93
N ALA A 120 9.43 12.78 -7.64
CA ALA A 120 9.76 13.87 -8.54
C ALA A 120 10.37 15.08 -7.83
N PHE A 121 9.82 15.47 -6.67
CA PHE A 121 10.34 16.58 -5.88
C PHE A 121 11.74 16.27 -5.32
N ALA A 122 11.93 15.06 -4.81
CA ALA A 122 13.23 14.63 -4.31
C ALA A 122 14.32 14.63 -5.39
N GLN A 123 13.98 14.27 -6.63
CA GLN A 123 14.89 14.38 -7.78
C GLN A 123 15.23 15.84 -8.11
N GLU A 124 14.24 16.73 -8.13
CA GLU A 124 14.46 18.14 -8.46
C GLU A 124 15.30 18.90 -7.42
N VAL A 125 15.26 18.49 -6.14
CA VAL A 125 16.10 19.09 -5.09
C VAL A 125 17.45 18.41 -4.89
N SER A 126 17.80 17.46 -5.75
CA SER A 126 19.02 16.64 -5.62
C SER A 126 19.83 16.61 -6.91
N ALA A 127 21.15 16.49 -6.78
CA ALA A 127 22.02 16.32 -7.95
C ALA A 127 21.83 14.93 -8.59
N LYS A 128 21.94 14.83 -9.92
CA LYS A 128 21.74 13.58 -10.68
C LYS A 128 22.60 12.41 -10.18
N GLN A 129 23.84 12.71 -9.78
CA GLN A 129 24.77 11.70 -9.24
C GLN A 129 24.29 11.08 -7.91
N ASP A 130 23.40 11.74 -7.18
CA ASP A 130 22.89 11.30 -5.87
C ASP A 130 21.55 10.54 -5.97
N TYR A 131 20.94 10.41 -7.15
CA TYR A 131 19.59 9.83 -7.30
C TYR A 131 19.45 8.42 -6.69
N ALA A 132 20.46 7.56 -6.83
CA ALA A 132 20.42 6.23 -6.22
C ALA A 132 20.36 6.31 -4.69
N ARG A 133 21.12 7.23 -4.10
CA ARG A 133 21.12 7.50 -2.65
C ARG A 133 19.80 8.11 -2.17
N VAL A 134 19.27 9.06 -2.94
CA VAL A 134 17.97 9.69 -2.67
C VAL A 134 16.84 8.65 -2.65
N ASN A 135 16.77 7.80 -3.67
CA ASN A 135 15.78 6.73 -3.74
C ASN A 135 15.91 5.74 -2.57
N SER A 136 17.13 5.44 -2.14
CA SER A 136 17.34 4.60 -0.95
C SER A 136 16.80 5.25 0.32
N TRP A 137 17.00 6.56 0.51
CA TRP A 137 16.46 7.29 1.65
C TRP A 137 14.93 7.39 1.61
N LEU A 138 14.33 7.60 0.43
CA LEU A 138 12.88 7.58 0.26
C LEU A 138 12.29 6.22 0.66
N GLU A 139 12.89 5.13 0.21
CA GLU A 139 12.44 3.77 0.56
C GLU A 139 12.61 3.49 2.05
N ILE A 140 13.76 3.82 2.64
CA ILE A 140 13.99 3.66 4.09
C ILE A 140 12.94 4.45 4.88
N THR A 141 12.70 5.72 4.52
CA THR A 141 11.70 6.56 5.19
C THR A 141 10.31 5.94 5.05
N HIS A 142 9.92 5.48 3.87
CA HIS A 142 8.62 4.86 3.63
C HIS A 142 8.41 3.61 4.50
N GLN A 143 9.39 2.71 4.53
CA GLN A 143 9.28 1.49 5.34
C GLN A 143 9.30 1.81 6.85
N SER A 144 10.13 2.77 7.28
CA SER A 144 10.15 3.21 8.67
C SER A 144 8.82 3.82 9.10
N MET A 145 8.20 4.63 8.24
CA MET A 145 6.86 5.18 8.51
C MET A 145 5.82 4.06 8.67
N SER A 146 5.85 3.02 7.84
CA SER A 146 4.93 1.88 7.95
C SER A 146 5.07 1.15 9.29
N VAL A 147 6.30 0.93 9.75
CA VAL A 147 6.56 0.32 11.07
C VAL A 147 6.03 1.21 12.20
N VAL A 148 6.37 2.51 12.16
CA VAL A 148 6.00 3.48 13.20
C VAL A 148 4.50 3.69 13.24
N SER A 149 3.84 3.83 12.07
CA SER A 149 2.39 4.01 12.01
C SER A 149 1.63 2.80 12.52
N GLY A 150 2.06 1.57 12.19
CA GLY A 150 1.48 0.35 12.76
C GLY A 150 1.60 0.29 14.28
N GLY A 151 2.78 0.61 14.83
CA GLY A 151 2.98 0.65 16.28
C GLY A 151 2.13 1.71 16.98
N ILE A 152 2.05 2.93 16.44
CA ILE A 152 1.21 4.01 17.00
C ILE A 152 -0.28 3.66 16.84
N ALA A 153 -0.69 3.11 15.70
CA ALA A 153 -2.06 2.68 15.48
C ALA A 153 -2.48 1.63 16.50
N ALA A 154 -1.61 0.66 16.84
CA ALA A 154 -1.88 -0.33 17.87
C ALA A 154 -2.25 0.31 19.22
N ILE A 155 -1.52 1.36 19.60
CA ILE A 155 -1.78 2.11 20.83
C ILE A 155 -3.07 2.92 20.74
N LEU A 156 -3.29 3.61 19.63
CA LEU A 156 -4.45 4.52 19.50
C LEU A 156 -5.77 3.77 19.35
N ILE A 157 -5.82 2.67 18.59
CA ILE A 157 -7.07 1.95 18.32
C ILE A 157 -7.35 0.81 19.30
N GLY A 158 -6.31 0.18 19.85
CA GLY A 158 -6.43 -0.94 20.78
C GLY A 158 -6.22 -0.54 22.25
N GLY A 159 -5.58 0.59 22.48
CA GLY A 159 -5.13 1.00 23.79
C GLY A 159 -3.99 0.12 24.33
N ILE A 160 -3.61 0.35 25.57
CA ILE A 160 -2.71 -0.51 26.37
C ILE A 160 -3.47 -0.91 27.63
N THR A 161 -3.94 -2.14 27.68
CA THR A 161 -4.71 -2.68 28.82
C THR A 161 -3.85 -3.66 29.60
N ARG A 162 -4.13 -3.82 30.91
CA ARG A 162 -3.44 -4.81 31.75
C ARG A 162 -3.59 -6.20 31.17
N GLY A 163 -2.47 -6.93 31.09
CA GLY A 163 -2.40 -8.26 30.46
C GLY A 163 -2.20 -8.24 28.95
N SER A 164 -2.11 -7.06 28.31
CA SER A 164 -1.65 -6.96 26.92
C SER A 164 -0.12 -6.99 26.85
N LEU A 165 0.40 -7.50 25.72
CA LEU A 165 1.84 -7.53 25.43
C LEU A 165 2.47 -6.15 25.51
N LEU A 166 1.75 -5.12 25.10
CA LEU A 166 2.21 -3.72 25.19
C LEU A 166 2.27 -3.23 26.65
N PHE A 167 1.36 -3.67 27.52
CA PHE A 167 1.41 -3.33 28.95
C PHE A 167 2.63 -3.95 29.64
N GLU A 168 2.98 -5.19 29.31
CA GLU A 168 4.18 -5.85 29.85
C GLU A 168 5.46 -5.11 29.46
N VAL A 169 5.49 -4.49 28.25
CA VAL A 169 6.65 -3.75 27.76
C VAL A 169 6.71 -2.32 28.32
N PHE A 170 5.59 -1.60 28.34
CA PHE A 170 5.57 -0.17 28.66
C PHE A 170 5.11 0.15 30.09
N GLY A 171 4.42 -0.75 30.78
CA GLY A 171 3.94 -0.58 32.15
C GLY A 171 2.88 0.51 32.35
N VAL A 172 2.26 1.00 31.26
CA VAL A 172 1.30 2.12 31.25
C VAL A 172 -0.01 1.67 30.65
N GLU A 173 -1.13 2.05 31.26
CA GLU A 173 -2.46 1.89 30.69
C GLU A 173 -2.81 3.09 29.79
N ILE A 174 -3.25 2.82 28.55
CA ILE A 174 -3.74 3.83 27.60
C ILE A 174 -5.10 3.38 27.09
N VAL A 175 -6.11 4.24 27.27
CA VAL A 175 -7.46 3.99 26.74
C VAL A 175 -7.46 4.19 25.21
N PRO A 176 -8.14 3.31 24.44
CA PRO A 176 -8.34 3.51 23.03
C PRO A 176 -8.91 4.90 22.71
N ARG A 177 -8.41 5.52 21.65
CA ARG A 177 -8.85 6.86 21.25
C ARG A 177 -10.04 6.78 20.29
N PRO A 178 -11.01 7.67 20.41
CA PRO A 178 -12.09 7.78 19.43
C PRO A 178 -11.55 8.21 18.07
N LEU A 179 -12.28 7.86 17.00
CA LEU A 179 -11.78 8.06 15.63
C LEU A 179 -11.56 9.53 15.29
N HIS A 180 -12.41 10.45 15.79
CA HIS A 180 -12.25 11.88 15.54
C HIS A 180 -10.95 12.45 16.11
N GLU A 181 -10.44 11.93 17.24
CA GLU A 181 -9.13 12.34 17.77
C GLU A 181 -7.96 11.85 16.86
N ILE A 182 -8.10 10.65 16.28
CA ILE A 182 -7.13 10.12 15.33
C ILE A 182 -7.14 10.96 14.03
N ILE A 183 -8.34 11.36 13.55
CA ILE A 183 -8.49 12.26 12.41
C ILE A 183 -7.91 13.64 12.73
N ALA A 184 -8.09 14.16 13.96
CA ALA A 184 -7.49 15.42 14.39
C ALA A 184 -5.95 15.37 14.37
N LEU A 185 -5.37 14.24 14.82
CA LEU A 185 -3.93 14.03 14.75
C LEU A 185 -3.45 14.06 13.28
N ASP A 186 -4.18 13.43 12.36
CA ASP A 186 -3.87 13.46 10.92
C ASP A 186 -3.91 14.91 10.38
N ALA A 187 -4.94 15.67 10.71
CA ALA A 187 -5.05 17.09 10.34
C ALA A 187 -3.84 17.91 10.84
N LEU A 188 -3.45 17.73 12.11
CA LEU A 188 -2.30 18.44 12.69
C LEU A 188 -0.98 18.09 11.98
N THR A 189 -0.79 16.82 11.61
CA THR A 189 0.43 16.42 10.87
C THR A 189 0.47 16.99 9.46
N TYR A 190 -0.67 17.15 8.77
CA TYR A 190 -0.75 17.87 7.52
C TYR A 190 -0.34 19.34 7.67
N LEU A 191 -0.78 20.01 8.75
CA LEU A 191 -0.37 21.39 9.05
C LEU A 191 1.14 21.48 9.29
N LEU A 192 1.70 20.59 10.10
CA LEU A 192 3.14 20.56 10.35
C LEU A 192 3.94 20.30 9.07
N ALA A 193 3.52 19.34 8.26
CA ALA A 193 4.15 19.06 6.97
C ALA A 193 4.07 20.26 6.03
N TRP A 194 2.93 20.98 5.99
CA TRP A 194 2.77 22.20 5.21
C TRP A 194 3.76 23.26 5.65
N MET A 195 3.91 23.51 6.96
CA MET A 195 4.88 24.47 7.50
C MET A 195 6.31 24.10 7.12
N ILE A 196 6.69 22.83 7.22
CA ILE A 196 8.03 22.35 6.84
C ILE A 196 8.27 22.55 5.34
N VAL A 197 7.31 22.16 4.48
CA VAL A 197 7.44 22.30 3.02
C VAL A 197 7.57 23.77 2.60
N GLN A 198 6.94 24.71 3.31
CA GLN A 198 7.11 26.15 3.06
C GLN A 198 8.57 26.58 3.15
N THR A 199 9.33 26.03 4.10
CA THR A 199 10.75 26.36 4.32
C THR A 199 11.71 25.77 3.29
N ILE A 200 11.25 24.91 2.38
CA ILE A 200 12.11 24.31 1.35
C ILE A 200 12.45 25.33 0.28
N GLU A 201 13.74 25.61 0.12
CA GLU A 201 14.25 26.37 -1.01
C GLU A 201 14.16 25.52 -2.27
N TYR A 202 13.45 26.03 -3.28
CA TYR A 202 13.13 25.26 -4.48
C TYR A 202 12.98 26.17 -5.69
N VAL A 203 13.75 25.84 -6.72
CA VAL A 203 13.63 26.45 -8.05
C VAL A 203 13.03 25.40 -8.99
N PRO A 204 11.82 25.62 -9.52
CA PRO A 204 11.20 24.67 -10.45
C PRO A 204 12.03 24.47 -11.71
N GLU A 205 12.14 23.24 -12.19
CA GLU A 205 12.72 22.93 -13.50
C GLU A 205 11.80 23.49 -14.60
N GLN A 206 12.35 24.35 -15.48
CA GLN A 206 11.56 25.19 -16.38
C GLN A 206 10.95 24.49 -17.61
N GLU A 207 11.45 23.31 -18.01
CA GLU A 207 10.92 22.64 -19.20
C GLU A 207 10.67 21.14 -18.96
N ARG A 208 9.41 20.79 -18.87
CA ARG A 208 8.99 19.41 -19.07
C ARG A 208 8.31 19.30 -20.42
N LEU A 209 8.97 18.60 -21.32
CA LEU A 209 8.33 18.13 -22.55
C LEU A 209 7.19 17.20 -22.14
N ALA A 210 5.95 17.70 -22.16
CA ALA A 210 4.78 16.86 -21.99
C ALA A 210 4.85 15.73 -23.04
N GLU A 211 4.79 14.49 -22.57
CA GLU A 211 4.75 13.34 -23.49
C GLU A 211 3.61 13.52 -24.48
N LYS A 212 3.93 13.53 -25.78
CA LYS A 212 2.94 13.66 -26.86
C LYS A 212 2.03 12.43 -26.91
N GLY A 213 0.72 12.65 -27.06
CA GLY A 213 -0.28 11.61 -27.22
C GLY A 213 -1.29 11.53 -26.05
N SER A 214 -2.51 11.07 -26.35
CA SER A 214 -3.54 10.90 -25.33
C SER A 214 -3.21 9.75 -24.36
N VAL A 215 -3.71 9.83 -23.14
CA VAL A 215 -3.55 8.75 -22.14
C VAL A 215 -4.08 7.42 -22.68
N LEU A 216 -5.19 7.46 -23.41
CA LEU A 216 -5.80 6.28 -24.01
C LEU A 216 -4.91 5.64 -25.10
N GLU A 217 -4.23 6.45 -25.91
CA GLU A 217 -3.29 5.95 -26.92
C GLU A 217 -2.09 5.27 -26.27
N ARG A 218 -1.54 5.88 -25.20
CA ARG A 218 -0.44 5.30 -24.44
C ARG A 218 -0.85 3.98 -23.79
N PHE A 219 -2.07 3.90 -23.24
CA PHE A 219 -2.61 2.66 -22.70
C PHE A 219 -2.79 1.58 -23.78
N LYS A 220 -3.36 1.92 -24.93
CA LYS A 220 -3.49 1.01 -26.07
C LYS A 220 -2.13 0.47 -26.55
N GLN A 221 -1.10 1.31 -26.56
CA GLN A 221 0.27 0.87 -26.91
C GLN A 221 0.82 -0.14 -25.90
N GLY A 222 0.57 0.05 -24.59
CA GLY A 222 0.91 -0.92 -23.55
C GLY A 222 0.20 -2.26 -23.75
N VAL A 223 -1.11 -2.22 -24.04
CA VAL A 223 -1.91 -3.43 -24.33
C VAL A 223 -1.36 -4.14 -25.58
N ARG A 224 -1.11 -3.41 -26.66
CA ARG A 224 -0.56 -3.98 -27.90
C ARG A 224 0.77 -4.67 -27.66
N PHE A 225 1.68 -4.02 -26.95
CA PHE A 225 2.97 -4.62 -26.58
C PHE A 225 2.79 -5.94 -25.81
N LEU A 226 1.86 -6.00 -24.83
CA LEU A 226 1.58 -7.21 -24.08
C LEU A 226 0.93 -8.32 -24.92
N LEU A 227 0.12 -7.98 -25.93
CA LEU A 227 -0.43 -8.94 -26.87
C LEU A 227 0.65 -9.54 -27.77
N GLU A 228 1.60 -8.73 -28.21
CA GLU A 228 2.75 -9.14 -29.04
C GLU A 228 3.80 -9.92 -28.23
N ASN A 229 3.83 -9.77 -26.88
CA ASN A 229 4.82 -10.39 -25.98
C ASN A 229 4.14 -11.26 -24.91
N PRO A 230 3.66 -12.46 -25.25
CA PRO A 230 2.89 -13.31 -24.35
C PRO A 230 3.67 -13.77 -23.09
N GLY A 231 5.00 -13.88 -23.16
CA GLY A 231 5.84 -14.19 -22.00
C GLY A 231 5.79 -13.08 -20.95
N VAL A 232 5.97 -11.81 -21.36
CA VAL A 232 5.87 -10.63 -20.49
C VAL A 232 4.47 -10.51 -19.92
N ARG A 233 3.45 -10.69 -20.76
CA ARG A 233 2.04 -10.64 -20.34
C ARG A 233 1.74 -11.65 -19.24
N THR A 234 2.07 -12.92 -19.45
CA THR A 234 1.77 -14.01 -18.51
C THR A 234 2.55 -13.82 -17.22
N PHE A 235 3.83 -13.50 -17.30
CA PHE A 235 4.66 -13.23 -16.12
C PHE A 235 4.11 -12.05 -15.31
N GLY A 236 3.80 -10.94 -15.97
CA GLY A 236 3.27 -9.75 -15.31
C GLY A 236 1.97 -10.07 -14.57
N TRP A 237 0.95 -10.58 -15.25
CA TRP A 237 -0.35 -10.85 -14.62
C TRP A 237 -0.24 -11.83 -13.44
N ALA A 238 0.45 -12.96 -13.62
CA ALA A 238 0.57 -13.95 -12.57
C ALA A 238 1.36 -13.42 -11.36
N SER A 239 2.46 -12.71 -11.58
CA SER A 239 3.28 -12.17 -10.49
C SER A 239 2.65 -10.97 -9.76
N TYR A 240 1.66 -10.28 -10.35
CA TYR A 240 0.89 -9.22 -9.68
C TYR A 240 -0.15 -9.77 -8.69
N VAL A 241 -0.57 -11.03 -8.82
CA VAL A 241 -1.63 -11.61 -7.98
C VAL A 241 -1.31 -11.51 -6.49
N ILE A 242 -0.08 -11.80 -6.07
CA ILE A 242 0.30 -11.70 -4.64
C ILE A 242 0.11 -10.28 -4.10
N PHE A 243 0.44 -9.24 -4.89
CA PHE A 243 0.27 -7.85 -4.50
C PHE A 243 -1.21 -7.43 -4.44
N ILE A 244 -2.03 -7.93 -5.37
CA ILE A 244 -3.48 -7.70 -5.38
C ILE A 244 -4.11 -8.25 -4.10
N LEU A 245 -3.80 -9.51 -3.77
CA LEU A 245 -4.37 -10.19 -2.62
C LEU A 245 -3.89 -9.59 -1.29
N LEU A 246 -2.63 -9.17 -1.23
CA LEU A 246 -2.11 -8.48 -0.05
C LEU A 246 -2.89 -7.20 0.24
N LEU A 247 -3.10 -6.33 -0.76
CA LEU A 247 -3.80 -5.06 -0.54
C LEU A 247 -5.26 -5.25 -0.10
N ILE A 248 -5.89 -6.35 -0.50
CA ILE A 248 -7.22 -6.73 -0.01
C ILE A 248 -7.12 -7.27 1.41
N GLU A 249 -6.13 -8.11 1.67
CA GLU A 249 -5.89 -8.71 2.99
C GLU A 249 -5.70 -7.62 4.03
N VAL A 250 -4.75 -6.73 3.82
CA VAL A 250 -4.38 -5.65 4.73
C VAL A 250 -5.57 -4.74 5.06
N HIS A 251 -6.30 -4.27 4.05
CA HIS A 251 -7.31 -3.24 4.27
C HIS A 251 -8.71 -3.80 4.54
N GLN A 252 -9.03 -4.99 4.05
CA GLN A 252 -10.39 -5.52 4.13
C GLN A 252 -10.50 -6.81 4.94
N LEU A 253 -9.62 -7.80 4.71
CA LEU A 253 -9.79 -9.11 5.34
C LEU A 253 -9.24 -9.14 6.76
N LEU A 254 -8.06 -8.57 7.00
CA LEU A 254 -7.36 -8.66 8.27
C LEU A 254 -8.14 -8.03 9.44
N PRO A 255 -8.73 -6.83 9.34
CA PRO A 255 -9.52 -6.27 10.45
C PRO A 255 -10.74 -7.13 10.79
N VAL A 256 -11.39 -7.72 9.79
CA VAL A 256 -12.53 -8.63 10.00
C VAL A 256 -12.06 -9.97 10.59
N TYR A 257 -10.92 -10.48 10.14
CA TYR A 257 -10.34 -11.72 10.64
C TYR A 257 -9.97 -11.60 12.12
N VAL A 258 -9.31 -10.51 12.50
CA VAL A 258 -8.93 -10.26 13.90
C VAL A 258 -10.16 -10.05 14.77
N ASP A 259 -11.14 -9.23 14.34
CA ASP A 259 -12.34 -8.92 15.11
C ASP A 259 -13.27 -10.14 15.24
N ARG A 260 -13.59 -10.84 14.14
CA ARG A 260 -14.68 -11.85 14.13
C ARG A 260 -14.20 -13.29 14.21
N HIS A 261 -13.04 -13.60 13.61
CA HIS A 261 -12.52 -14.97 13.64
C HIS A 261 -11.64 -15.22 14.85
N LEU A 262 -10.64 -14.36 15.09
CA LEU A 262 -9.79 -14.47 16.28
C LEU A 262 -10.50 -14.00 17.55
N GLN A 263 -11.46 -13.09 17.43
CA GLN A 263 -12.14 -12.42 18.55
C GLN A 263 -11.12 -11.67 19.42
N SER A 264 -10.18 -11.01 18.78
CA SER A 264 -9.09 -10.27 19.39
C SER A 264 -9.27 -8.74 19.25
N ASN A 265 -8.34 -7.98 19.77
CA ASN A 265 -8.39 -6.52 19.84
C ASN A 265 -7.60 -5.84 18.70
N GLY A 266 -7.74 -4.52 18.61
CA GLY A 266 -7.07 -3.69 17.60
C GLY A 266 -5.54 -3.72 17.68
N ASN A 267 -4.96 -4.09 18.83
CA ASN A 267 -3.51 -4.22 18.97
C ASN A 267 -2.97 -5.33 18.06
N VAL A 268 -3.63 -6.50 18.01
CA VAL A 268 -3.20 -7.61 17.15
C VAL A 268 -3.28 -7.21 15.68
N TYR A 269 -4.35 -6.50 15.28
CA TYR A 269 -4.48 -5.99 13.92
C TYR A 269 -3.34 -5.03 13.56
N ALA A 270 -3.14 -3.99 14.36
CA ALA A 270 -2.13 -2.97 14.06
C ALA A 270 -0.68 -3.50 14.21
N LEU A 271 -0.42 -4.43 15.16
CA LEU A 271 0.86 -5.13 15.26
C LEU A 271 1.13 -6.00 14.03
N SER A 272 0.11 -6.64 13.45
CA SER A 272 0.25 -7.40 12.21
C SER A 272 0.76 -6.50 11.07
N GLU A 273 0.25 -5.29 10.94
CA GLU A 273 0.71 -4.29 9.96
C GLU A 273 2.17 -3.86 10.21
N MET A 274 2.51 -3.59 11.48
CA MET A 274 3.87 -3.23 11.86
C MET A 274 4.85 -4.36 11.52
N ILE A 275 4.52 -5.59 11.89
CA ILE A 275 5.37 -6.78 11.67
C ILE A 275 5.49 -7.11 10.18
N TYR A 276 4.42 -6.90 9.40
CA TYR A 276 4.48 -6.97 7.93
C TYR A 276 5.56 -6.04 7.37
N ALA A 277 5.61 -4.78 7.82
CA ALA A 277 6.61 -3.82 7.36
C ALA A 277 8.05 -4.25 7.73
N VAL A 278 8.25 -4.87 8.88
CA VAL A 278 9.55 -5.48 9.26
C VAL A 278 9.93 -6.59 8.30
N GLY A 279 8.99 -7.49 7.93
CA GLY A 279 9.22 -8.52 6.93
C GLY A 279 9.58 -7.97 5.55
N ALA A 280 8.91 -6.90 5.12
CA ALA A 280 9.21 -6.23 3.85
C ALA A 280 10.61 -5.58 3.84
N LEU A 281 11.05 -4.98 4.96
CA LEU A 281 12.42 -4.47 5.12
C LEU A 281 13.46 -5.59 5.00
N ALA A 282 13.23 -6.71 5.68
CA ALA A 282 14.12 -7.88 5.61
C ALA A 282 14.28 -8.38 4.16
N ALA A 283 13.18 -8.45 3.40
CA ALA A 283 13.23 -8.81 1.99
C ALA A 283 14.10 -7.85 1.17
N GLY A 284 13.99 -6.54 1.41
CA GLY A 284 14.81 -5.53 0.74
C GLY A 284 16.31 -5.75 0.92
N LEU A 285 16.73 -6.21 2.10
CA LEU A 285 18.13 -6.48 2.42
C LEU A 285 18.66 -7.78 1.77
N TRP A 286 17.83 -8.82 1.68
CA TRP A 286 18.27 -10.15 1.25
C TRP A 286 18.03 -10.43 -0.22
N MET A 287 17.03 -9.84 -0.84
CA MET A 287 16.60 -10.21 -2.18
C MET A 287 17.66 -9.96 -3.25
N ARG A 288 18.52 -8.93 -3.09
CA ARG A 288 19.66 -8.68 -3.99
C ARG A 288 20.68 -9.82 -3.99
N LYS A 289 20.87 -10.50 -2.86
CA LYS A 289 21.76 -11.68 -2.76
C LYS A 289 21.13 -12.90 -3.44
N THR A 290 19.82 -13.07 -3.26
CA THR A 290 19.05 -14.17 -3.85
C THR A 290 19.09 -14.16 -5.38
N LEU A 291 19.03 -12.97 -6.01
CA LEU A 291 19.14 -12.79 -7.47
C LEU A 291 20.44 -13.34 -8.08
N LYS A 292 21.52 -13.43 -7.30
CA LYS A 292 22.80 -13.98 -7.78
C LYS A 292 22.80 -15.51 -7.92
N PHE A 293 21.91 -16.19 -7.22
CA PHE A 293 21.93 -17.67 -7.11
C PHE A 293 20.69 -18.32 -7.71
N PHE A 294 19.57 -17.62 -7.83
CA PHE A 294 18.30 -18.23 -8.21
C PHE A 294 17.64 -17.46 -9.36
N HIS A 295 16.99 -18.21 -10.25
CA HIS A 295 16.24 -17.65 -11.37
C HIS A 295 15.01 -16.87 -10.86
N PRO A 296 14.82 -15.58 -11.24
CA PRO A 296 13.78 -14.71 -10.68
C PRO A 296 12.37 -15.31 -10.75
N VAL A 297 11.98 -15.87 -11.90
CA VAL A 297 10.63 -16.43 -12.11
C VAL A 297 10.36 -17.64 -11.21
N LYS A 298 11.36 -18.53 -11.04
CA LYS A 298 11.23 -19.69 -10.14
C LYS A 298 11.13 -19.26 -8.69
N THR A 299 11.90 -18.24 -8.28
CA THR A 299 11.86 -17.71 -6.92
C THR A 299 10.50 -17.08 -6.61
N ILE A 300 9.94 -16.31 -7.54
CA ILE A 300 8.58 -15.74 -7.42
C ILE A 300 7.55 -16.87 -7.26
N MET A 301 7.62 -17.91 -8.08
CA MET A 301 6.70 -19.03 -8.02
C MET A 301 6.76 -19.74 -6.65
N VAL A 302 7.96 -20.00 -6.13
CA VAL A 302 8.13 -20.61 -4.80
C VAL A 302 7.56 -19.71 -3.71
N MET A 303 7.81 -18.39 -3.77
CA MET A 303 7.25 -17.43 -2.82
C MET A 303 5.73 -17.41 -2.87
N MET A 304 5.12 -17.45 -4.06
CA MET A 304 3.66 -17.48 -4.21
C MET A 304 3.05 -18.78 -3.66
N ILE A 305 3.66 -19.93 -3.92
CA ILE A 305 3.23 -21.22 -3.36
C ILE A 305 3.32 -21.19 -1.84
N PHE A 306 4.45 -20.73 -1.30
CA PHE A 306 4.63 -20.59 0.14
C PHE A 306 3.58 -19.66 0.76
N THR A 307 3.32 -18.52 0.14
CA THR A 307 2.27 -17.58 0.58
C THR A 307 0.87 -18.21 0.51
N ALA A 308 0.58 -19.05 -0.50
CA ALA A 308 -0.68 -19.77 -0.58
C ALA A 308 -0.90 -20.71 0.62
N PHE A 309 0.16 -21.41 1.06
CA PHE A 309 0.08 -22.23 2.28
C PHE A 309 -0.10 -21.38 3.54
N LEU A 310 0.51 -20.19 3.61
CA LEU A 310 0.27 -19.26 4.72
C LEU A 310 -1.20 -18.81 4.77
N PHE A 311 -1.81 -18.50 3.63
CA PHE A 311 -3.23 -18.20 3.55
C PHE A 311 -4.11 -19.40 3.96
N ALA A 312 -3.77 -20.61 3.53
CA ALA A 312 -4.46 -21.83 3.95
C ALA A 312 -4.35 -22.08 5.46
N GLY A 313 -3.22 -21.73 6.08
CA GLY A 313 -3.04 -21.78 7.52
C GLY A 313 -3.99 -20.84 8.28
N CYS A 314 -4.26 -19.63 7.76
CA CYS A 314 -5.27 -18.73 8.34
C CYS A 314 -6.69 -19.32 8.29
N PHE A 315 -6.99 -20.21 7.35
CA PHE A 315 -8.27 -20.95 7.33
C PHE A 315 -8.38 -21.94 8.48
N VAL A 316 -7.29 -22.63 8.84
CA VAL A 316 -7.28 -23.73 9.82
C VAL A 316 -6.99 -23.22 11.24
N MET A 317 -6.04 -22.30 11.37
CA MET A 317 -5.51 -21.89 12.67
C MET A 317 -6.26 -20.65 13.20
N LYS A 318 -6.78 -20.76 14.43
CA LYS A 318 -7.35 -19.64 15.18
C LYS A 318 -6.35 -19.21 16.25
N SER A 319 -5.31 -18.47 15.84
CA SER A 319 -4.23 -18.07 16.74
C SER A 319 -3.69 -16.68 16.39
N GLU A 320 -3.55 -15.82 17.39
CA GLU A 320 -2.92 -14.49 17.25
C GLU A 320 -1.45 -14.63 16.84
N TRP A 321 -0.72 -15.56 17.39
CA TRP A 321 0.67 -15.81 17.03
C TRP A 321 0.81 -16.24 15.57
N TYR A 322 -0.18 -17.00 15.07
CA TYR A 322 -0.15 -17.39 13.67
C TYR A 322 -0.34 -16.20 12.74
N ILE A 323 -1.27 -15.28 13.03
CA ILE A 323 -1.48 -14.10 12.18
C ILE A 323 -0.26 -13.15 12.22
N LEU A 324 0.41 -13.02 13.34
CA LEU A 324 1.67 -12.27 13.44
C LEU A 324 2.79 -12.93 12.61
N LEU A 325 2.94 -14.25 12.70
CA LEU A 325 3.88 -15.02 11.85
C LEU A 325 3.52 -14.89 10.36
N PHE A 326 2.24 -15.03 10.03
CA PHE A 326 1.73 -14.81 8.68
C PHE A 326 2.13 -13.42 8.16
N SER A 327 1.93 -12.37 8.95
CA SER A 327 2.21 -10.99 8.56
C SER A 327 3.69 -10.74 8.23
N VAL A 328 4.63 -11.22 9.04
CA VAL A 328 6.06 -11.07 8.72
C VAL A 328 6.43 -11.83 7.45
N LEU A 329 5.92 -13.06 7.29
CA LEU A 329 6.25 -13.92 6.15
C LEU A 329 5.64 -13.41 4.84
N ILE A 330 4.39 -12.90 4.88
CA ILE A 330 3.78 -12.28 3.70
C ILE A 330 4.46 -10.95 3.35
N GLY A 331 4.97 -10.22 4.35
CA GLY A 331 5.83 -9.06 4.14
C GLY A 331 7.08 -9.41 3.34
N VAL A 332 7.79 -10.47 3.74
CA VAL A 332 8.96 -10.98 3.02
C VAL A 332 8.62 -11.40 1.59
N THR A 333 7.59 -12.23 1.42
CA THR A 333 7.26 -12.81 0.10
C THR A 333 6.69 -11.78 -0.86
N ASN A 334 5.87 -10.85 -0.40
CA ASN A 334 5.31 -9.79 -1.25
C ASN A 334 6.38 -8.79 -1.69
N ALA A 335 7.18 -8.27 -0.76
CA ALA A 335 8.25 -7.33 -1.08
C ALA A 335 9.32 -7.99 -1.95
N GLY A 336 9.69 -9.25 -1.66
CA GLY A 336 10.60 -10.05 -2.46
C GLY A 336 10.08 -10.24 -3.89
N THR A 337 8.84 -10.66 -4.04
CA THR A 337 8.20 -10.82 -5.37
C THR A 337 8.16 -9.49 -6.13
N ARG A 338 7.86 -8.37 -5.46
CA ARG A 338 7.85 -7.04 -6.07
C ARG A 338 9.24 -6.67 -6.63
N ILE A 339 10.28 -6.87 -5.84
CA ILE A 339 11.67 -6.57 -6.26
C ILE A 339 12.04 -7.41 -7.49
N LEU A 340 11.83 -8.72 -7.43
CA LEU A 340 12.15 -9.63 -8.51
C LEU A 340 11.35 -9.33 -9.79
N ARG A 341 10.05 -9.04 -9.65
CA ARG A 341 9.17 -8.68 -10.77
C ARG A 341 9.62 -7.41 -11.46
N VAL A 342 9.88 -6.34 -10.69
CA VAL A 342 10.31 -5.05 -11.27
C VAL A 342 11.64 -5.20 -11.97
N THR A 343 12.61 -5.89 -11.39
CA THR A 343 13.91 -6.17 -12.02
C THR A 343 13.71 -6.92 -13.33
N TRP A 344 12.95 -8.03 -13.33
CA TRP A 344 12.72 -8.82 -14.53
C TRP A 344 12.01 -8.00 -15.63
N LEU A 345 11.02 -7.19 -15.27
CA LEU A 345 10.33 -6.32 -16.25
C LEU A 345 11.26 -5.27 -16.85
N PHE A 346 12.17 -4.69 -16.07
CA PHE A 346 13.17 -3.73 -16.59
C PHE A 346 14.16 -4.36 -17.53
N GLU A 347 14.49 -5.64 -17.37
CA GLU A 347 15.37 -6.39 -18.26
C GLU A 347 14.70 -6.79 -19.58
N HIS A 348 13.36 -7.01 -19.59
CA HIS A 348 12.65 -7.61 -20.71
C HIS A 348 11.66 -6.67 -21.43
N VAL A 349 11.44 -5.48 -20.90
CA VAL A 349 10.55 -4.47 -21.51
C VAL A 349 11.35 -3.23 -21.87
N PRO A 350 11.39 -2.80 -23.14
CA PRO A 350 12.11 -1.61 -23.56
C PRO A 350 11.70 -0.35 -22.79
N ASN A 351 12.68 0.50 -22.42
CA ASN A 351 12.45 1.71 -21.62
C ASN A 351 11.35 2.63 -22.20
N ARG A 352 11.25 2.73 -23.55
CA ARG A 352 10.25 3.55 -24.23
C ARG A 352 8.79 3.12 -24.00
N VAL A 353 8.54 1.86 -23.57
CA VAL A 353 7.18 1.31 -23.37
C VAL A 353 6.92 0.83 -21.95
N ILE A 354 7.92 0.76 -21.06
CA ILE A 354 7.78 0.22 -19.70
C ILE A 354 6.70 0.96 -18.89
N GLY A 355 6.62 2.28 -18.99
CA GLY A 355 5.57 3.07 -18.31
C GLY A 355 4.16 2.73 -18.81
N ARG A 356 4.01 2.46 -20.12
CA ARG A 356 2.73 2.07 -20.74
C ARG A 356 2.31 0.67 -20.31
N VAL A 357 3.25 -0.25 -20.25
CA VAL A 357 3.05 -1.63 -19.77
C VAL A 357 2.67 -1.63 -18.28
N ASN A 358 3.37 -0.84 -17.45
CA ASN A 358 3.05 -0.69 -16.03
C ASN A 358 1.66 -0.09 -15.81
N SER A 359 1.20 0.82 -16.66
CA SER A 359 -0.18 1.36 -16.60
C SER A 359 -1.23 0.27 -16.83
N VAL A 360 -0.97 -0.68 -17.73
CA VAL A 360 -1.88 -1.82 -17.97
C VAL A 360 -1.90 -2.76 -16.77
N PHE A 361 -0.75 -3.07 -16.18
CA PHE A 361 -0.68 -3.89 -14.97
C PHE A 361 -1.33 -3.21 -13.77
N ASN A 362 -1.20 -1.88 -13.65
CA ASN A 362 -1.88 -1.13 -12.60
C ASN A 362 -3.41 -1.15 -12.77
N ALA A 363 -3.91 -0.99 -13.99
CA ALA A 363 -5.34 -1.13 -14.28
C ALA A 363 -5.84 -2.54 -13.92
N PHE A 364 -5.10 -3.60 -14.28
CA PHE A 364 -5.40 -4.97 -13.87
C PHE A 364 -5.45 -5.13 -12.35
N ASN A 365 -4.48 -4.57 -11.63
CA ASN A 365 -4.46 -4.58 -10.17
C ASN A 365 -5.71 -3.90 -9.59
N ILE A 366 -6.04 -2.69 -10.05
CA ILE A 366 -7.20 -1.92 -9.57
C ILE A 366 -8.50 -2.69 -9.81
N LEU A 367 -8.72 -3.17 -11.03
CA LEU A 367 -9.93 -3.91 -11.40
C LEU A 367 -10.07 -5.22 -10.62
N SER A 368 -8.98 -5.97 -10.46
CA SER A 368 -8.98 -7.22 -9.68
C SER A 368 -9.27 -6.96 -8.20
N ARG A 369 -8.69 -5.92 -7.61
CA ARG A 369 -8.98 -5.54 -6.21
C ARG A 369 -10.42 -5.08 -6.04
N THR A 370 -10.94 -4.31 -6.98
CA THR A 370 -12.35 -3.89 -6.95
C THR A 370 -13.28 -5.10 -6.98
N LEU A 371 -13.05 -6.03 -7.92
CA LEU A 371 -13.89 -7.23 -8.04
C LEU A 371 -13.84 -8.10 -6.78
N LEU A 372 -12.63 -8.44 -6.32
CA LEU A 372 -12.45 -9.27 -5.13
C LEU A 372 -12.95 -8.55 -3.87
N GLY A 373 -12.74 -7.23 -3.76
CA GLY A 373 -13.25 -6.42 -2.68
C GLY A 373 -14.78 -6.45 -2.59
N LEU A 374 -15.48 -6.37 -3.73
CA LEU A 374 -16.95 -6.53 -3.77
C LEU A 374 -17.37 -7.96 -3.38
N ILE A 375 -16.67 -8.99 -3.87
CA ILE A 375 -16.97 -10.38 -3.52
C ILE A 375 -16.82 -10.58 -2.00
N PHE A 376 -15.73 -10.13 -1.41
CA PHE A 376 -15.49 -10.29 0.04
C PHE A 376 -16.33 -9.34 0.91
N SER A 377 -17.02 -8.37 0.30
CA SER A 377 -18.04 -7.56 0.99
C SER A 377 -19.37 -8.29 1.19
N LEU A 378 -19.58 -9.44 0.55
CA LEU A 378 -20.78 -10.24 0.74
C LEU A 378 -20.94 -10.61 2.22
N LYS A 379 -22.20 -10.57 2.70
CA LYS A 379 -22.56 -10.84 4.10
C LYS A 379 -22.00 -12.18 4.61
N PHE A 380 -21.88 -13.18 3.73
CA PHE A 380 -21.30 -14.47 4.06
C PHE A 380 -19.92 -14.35 4.72
N PHE A 381 -18.98 -13.63 4.07
CA PHE A 381 -17.61 -13.47 4.58
C PHE A 381 -17.54 -12.61 5.84
N ASN A 382 -18.52 -11.74 6.02
CA ASN A 382 -18.59 -10.79 7.13
C ASN A 382 -19.47 -11.29 8.31
N SER A 383 -19.87 -12.53 8.32
CA SER A 383 -20.68 -13.17 9.37
C SER A 383 -19.89 -14.22 10.13
N GLY A 384 -19.84 -14.09 11.47
CA GLY A 384 -19.11 -15.03 12.33
C GLY A 384 -17.64 -15.18 11.91
N GLY A 385 -17.13 -16.41 11.95
CA GLY A 385 -15.77 -16.75 11.52
C GLY A 385 -15.59 -17.03 10.02
N ASN A 386 -16.58 -16.72 9.18
CA ASN A 386 -16.57 -17.08 7.76
C ASN A 386 -15.52 -16.34 6.93
N ILE A 387 -14.96 -15.26 7.43
CA ILE A 387 -13.85 -14.55 6.78
C ILE A 387 -12.67 -15.49 6.46
N ARG A 388 -12.47 -16.57 7.22
CA ARG A 388 -11.45 -17.58 6.96
C ARG A 388 -11.55 -18.19 5.55
N TYR A 389 -12.77 -18.30 4.98
CA TYR A 389 -12.96 -18.78 3.62
C TYR A 389 -12.39 -17.81 2.57
N ALA A 390 -12.38 -16.51 2.85
CA ALA A 390 -11.73 -15.53 1.98
C ALA A 390 -10.22 -15.77 1.93
N TYR A 391 -9.60 -16.10 3.06
CA TYR A 391 -8.17 -16.48 3.11
C TYR A 391 -7.91 -17.74 2.30
N LEU A 392 -8.77 -18.78 2.42
CA LEU A 392 -8.65 -19.99 1.61
C LEU A 392 -8.76 -19.71 0.10
N ILE A 393 -9.72 -18.88 -0.31
CA ILE A 393 -9.88 -18.43 -1.71
C ILE A 393 -8.62 -17.70 -2.19
N CYS A 394 -8.06 -16.79 -1.40
CA CYS A 394 -6.80 -16.13 -1.72
C CYS A 394 -5.66 -17.12 -1.93
N GLY A 395 -5.54 -18.13 -1.06
CA GLY A 395 -4.56 -19.20 -1.22
C GLY A 395 -4.73 -19.97 -2.52
N VAL A 396 -5.97 -20.35 -2.87
CA VAL A 396 -6.29 -21.05 -4.14
C VAL A 396 -5.94 -20.17 -5.36
N ILE A 397 -6.28 -18.89 -5.34
CA ILE A 397 -5.93 -17.95 -6.42
C ILE A 397 -4.41 -17.88 -6.61
N LEU A 398 -3.63 -17.84 -5.52
CA LEU A 398 -2.16 -17.85 -5.59
C LEU A 398 -1.61 -19.16 -6.18
N LEU A 399 -2.17 -20.29 -5.81
CA LEU A 399 -1.78 -21.60 -6.38
C LEU A 399 -2.07 -21.63 -7.89
N ILE A 400 -3.24 -21.17 -8.32
CA ILE A 400 -3.59 -21.09 -9.75
C ILE A 400 -2.59 -20.19 -10.48
N ALA A 401 -2.28 -18.99 -9.94
CA ALA A 401 -1.31 -18.10 -10.56
C ALA A 401 0.10 -18.70 -10.62
N SER A 402 0.49 -19.48 -9.61
CA SER A 402 1.77 -20.23 -9.59
C SER A 402 1.82 -21.31 -10.65
N VAL A 403 0.72 -22.06 -10.85
CA VAL A 403 0.59 -23.07 -11.91
C VAL A 403 0.66 -22.39 -13.29
N VAL A 404 0.03 -21.25 -13.47
CA VAL A 404 0.12 -20.46 -14.72
C VAL A 404 1.58 -20.10 -15.03
N LEU A 405 2.38 -19.67 -14.03
CA LEU A 405 3.81 -19.42 -14.23
C LEU A 405 4.56 -20.71 -14.60
N LEU A 406 4.27 -21.83 -13.93
CA LEU A 406 4.93 -23.11 -14.17
C LEU A 406 4.69 -23.61 -15.62
N VAL A 407 3.43 -23.67 -16.04
CA VAL A 407 3.03 -24.14 -17.38
C VAL A 407 3.61 -23.27 -18.49
N ASN A 408 3.73 -21.95 -18.25
CA ASN A 408 4.25 -21.02 -19.26
C ASN A 408 5.76 -20.73 -19.09
N MET A 409 6.47 -21.46 -18.24
CA MET A 409 7.89 -21.22 -17.95
C MET A 409 8.75 -21.16 -19.22
N LYS A 410 8.56 -22.08 -20.17
CA LYS A 410 9.28 -22.08 -21.45
C LYS A 410 9.06 -20.82 -22.28
N LYS A 411 7.81 -20.33 -22.32
CA LYS A 411 7.46 -19.08 -23.05
C LYS A 411 8.08 -17.85 -22.40
N ILE A 412 8.15 -17.84 -21.07
CA ILE A 412 8.75 -16.76 -20.29
C ILE A 412 10.26 -16.77 -20.49
N GLN A 413 10.91 -17.94 -20.48
CA GLN A 413 12.34 -18.08 -20.73
C GLN A 413 12.75 -17.72 -22.18
N ALA A 414 11.95 -18.10 -23.17
CA ALA A 414 12.19 -17.69 -24.55
C ALA A 414 12.13 -16.15 -24.76
N THR A 415 11.47 -15.43 -23.87
CA THR A 415 11.52 -13.96 -23.85
C THR A 415 12.86 -13.45 -23.32
N THR A 416 13.49 -14.19 -22.41
CA THR A 416 14.80 -13.87 -21.84
C THR A 416 15.94 -14.03 -22.87
N GLU A 417 15.81 -14.97 -23.81
CA GLU A 417 16.81 -15.21 -24.86
C GLU A 417 16.75 -14.19 -26.01
N LYS A 418 15.65 -13.43 -26.12
CA LYS A 418 15.43 -12.41 -27.15
C LYS A 418 15.71 -10.97 -26.70
N ALA A 419 15.91 -10.74 -25.40
CA ALA A 419 16.20 -9.44 -24.79
C ALA A 419 17.70 -9.26 -24.60
#